data_f30a4499533cee661b37f6d6fa50ecde
#
_entry.id   f30a4499533cee661b37f6d6fa50ecde
#
_cell.length_a   1.000
_cell.length_b   1.000
_cell.length_c   1.000
_cell.angle_alpha   90.00
_cell.angle_beta   90.00
_cell.angle_gamma   90.00
#
_symmetry.space_group_name_H-M   'P 1'
#
loop_
_entity.id
_entity.type
_entity.pdbx_description
1 polymer ?
#
loop_
_entity_poly.entity_id
_entity_poly.type
_entity_poly.pdbx_seq_one_letter_code
_entity_poly.pdbx_strand_id
1 'polypeptide(L)'
;GTVFHDGQFIMQPIGSRVEFHILESTECILYLFEAPQNICTDRFNKGLELAKESPMLPVVMDMCFPLRLFINGLKMYLNNDLLCAEFLKAKQTELYFLLNCYYTLKEIANFYAPIYRYSQTFRYFVMQNYLKAKDVESFAQLGGYSTPTFRRLFKETFGEPAYQWMTKKKCLDIQNDLTTTNASISEICYKYGFESLSNFSHFCR
;
A
#
# COMPACT_ATOMS: atom_id res chain seq x y z
N GLY A 1 15.40 -6.55 -16.80
CA GLY A 1 14.52 -7.00 -15.73
C GLY A 1 15.33 -7.56 -14.57
N THR A 2 14.78 -7.55 -13.39
CA THR A 2 15.39 -8.15 -12.18
C THR A 2 14.82 -9.56 -12.01
N VAL A 3 15.69 -10.56 -11.86
CA VAL A 3 15.28 -11.95 -11.59
C VAL A 3 15.23 -12.16 -10.08
N PHE A 4 14.19 -12.83 -9.61
CA PHE A 4 13.99 -13.19 -8.21
C PHE A 4 14.22 -14.67 -8.01
N HIS A 5 14.82 -15.02 -6.88
CA HIS A 5 15.07 -16.40 -6.47
C HIS A 5 14.36 -16.71 -5.15
N ASP A 6 14.29 -18.00 -4.80
CA ASP A 6 13.74 -18.40 -3.52
C ASP A 6 14.47 -17.73 -2.35
N GLY A 7 13.70 -17.34 -1.34
CA GLY A 7 14.22 -16.65 -0.16
C GLY A 7 14.61 -15.20 -0.39
N GLN A 8 14.13 -14.58 -1.45
CA GLN A 8 14.29 -13.14 -1.69
C GLN A 8 12.98 -12.40 -1.48
N PHE A 9 13.07 -11.10 -1.24
CA PHE A 9 11.93 -10.22 -1.07
C PHE A 9 12.22 -8.81 -1.60
N ILE A 10 11.15 -8.10 -1.93
CA ILE A 10 11.18 -6.70 -2.37
C ILE A 10 10.10 -5.89 -1.68
N MET A 11 10.28 -4.58 -1.72
CA MET A 11 9.26 -3.61 -1.34
C MET A 11 8.55 -3.07 -2.58
N GLN A 12 7.23 -3.14 -2.56
CA GLN A 12 6.38 -2.59 -3.60
C GLN A 12 5.39 -1.58 -2.99
N PRO A 13 5.43 -0.29 -3.36
CA PRO A 13 4.46 0.69 -2.87
C PRO A 13 3.04 0.34 -3.32
N ILE A 14 2.07 0.43 -2.42
CA ILE A 14 0.65 0.22 -2.72
C ILE A 14 0.21 1.22 -3.79
N GLY A 15 -0.46 0.71 -4.83
CA GLY A 15 -0.93 1.51 -5.97
C GLY A 15 0.11 1.76 -7.06
N SER A 16 1.36 1.32 -6.89
CA SER A 16 2.33 1.27 -7.99
C SER A 16 2.04 0.07 -8.90
N ARG A 17 2.52 0.13 -10.14
CA ARG A 17 2.32 -0.94 -11.13
C ARG A 17 3.64 -1.64 -11.41
N VAL A 18 3.66 -2.95 -11.24
CA VAL A 18 4.79 -3.82 -11.59
C VAL A 18 4.25 -5.02 -12.36
N GLU A 19 4.99 -5.46 -13.37
CA GLU A 19 4.70 -6.67 -14.13
C GLU A 19 5.71 -7.75 -13.72
N PHE A 20 5.18 -8.90 -13.30
CA PHE A 20 5.97 -10.08 -12.97
C PHE A 20 5.82 -11.11 -14.08
N HIS A 21 6.94 -11.58 -14.61
CA HIS A 21 6.97 -12.72 -15.52
C HIS A 21 7.44 -13.96 -14.74
N ILE A 22 6.58 -14.95 -14.61
CA ILE A 22 6.88 -16.19 -13.91
C ILE A 22 7.69 -17.07 -14.88
N LEU A 23 8.94 -17.34 -14.55
CA LEU A 23 9.84 -18.17 -15.34
C LEU A 23 9.74 -19.65 -14.94
N GLU A 24 9.50 -19.93 -13.67
CA GLU A 24 9.35 -21.25 -13.11
C GLU A 24 8.19 -21.25 -12.10
N SER A 25 7.60 -22.43 -11.84
CA SER A 25 6.56 -22.54 -10.82
C SER A 25 7.10 -22.07 -9.47
N THR A 26 6.46 -21.08 -8.89
CA THR A 26 6.89 -20.46 -7.65
C THR A 26 5.71 -20.16 -6.73
N GLU A 27 5.98 -20.11 -5.45
CA GLU A 27 5.05 -19.67 -4.41
C GLU A 27 5.48 -18.31 -3.89
N CYS A 28 4.55 -17.37 -3.80
CA CYS A 28 4.81 -16.01 -3.38
C CYS A 28 3.83 -15.60 -2.28
N ILE A 29 4.30 -14.93 -1.24
CA ILE A 29 3.46 -14.29 -0.24
C ILE A 29 3.44 -12.80 -0.50
N LEU A 30 2.25 -12.25 -0.71
CA LEU A 30 2.02 -10.81 -0.75
C LEU A 30 1.62 -10.36 0.67
N TYR A 31 2.51 -9.62 1.33
CA TYR A 31 2.24 -9.07 2.65
C TYR A 31 1.93 -7.57 2.53
N LEU A 32 0.67 -7.21 2.75
CA LEU A 32 0.22 -5.82 2.77
C LEU A 32 0.35 -5.27 4.19
N PHE A 33 0.99 -4.13 4.34
CA PHE A 33 1.16 -3.50 5.64
C PHE A 33 1.11 -1.97 5.54
N GLU A 34 0.70 -1.35 6.61
CA GLU A 34 0.75 0.10 6.77
C GLU A 34 2.12 0.54 7.29
N ALA A 35 2.40 1.84 7.20
CA ALA A 35 3.62 2.40 7.78
C ALA A 35 3.69 2.09 9.29
N PRO A 36 4.88 1.77 9.83
CA PRO A 36 5.03 1.41 11.23
C PRO A 36 4.60 2.57 12.12
N GLN A 37 3.64 2.28 13.01
CA GLN A 37 3.26 3.18 14.08
C GLN A 37 3.93 2.67 15.38
N ASN A 38 4.69 3.54 16.05
CA ASN A 38 5.26 3.28 17.38
C ASN A 38 6.43 2.28 17.49
N ILE A 39 7.13 1.91 16.41
CA ILE A 39 8.26 0.98 16.49
C ILE A 39 9.51 1.61 15.91
N CYS A 40 10.55 1.80 16.76
CA CYS A 40 11.88 2.26 16.35
C CYS A 40 11.85 3.39 15.30
N THR A 41 11.01 4.40 15.54
CA THR A 41 10.70 5.49 14.60
C THR A 41 11.97 6.20 14.13
N ASP A 42 12.97 6.34 15.01
CA ASP A 42 14.25 6.98 14.68
C ASP A 42 15.02 6.23 13.60
N ARG A 43 15.08 4.89 13.68
CA ARG A 43 15.80 4.08 12.70
C ARG A 43 15.07 4.05 11.36
N PHE A 44 13.75 3.97 11.40
CA PHE A 44 12.90 4.05 10.21
C PHE A 44 13.05 5.42 9.52
N ASN A 45 12.97 6.52 10.27
CA ASN A 45 13.13 7.87 9.73
C ASN A 45 14.53 8.11 9.16
N LYS A 46 15.58 7.64 9.84
CA LYS A 46 16.94 7.68 9.31
C LYS A 46 17.08 6.85 8.02
N GLY A 47 16.42 5.69 7.95
CA GLY A 47 16.35 4.88 6.73
C GLY A 47 15.66 5.62 5.59
N LEU A 48 14.54 6.30 5.84
CA LEU A 48 13.85 7.11 4.83
C LEU A 48 14.69 8.31 4.37
N GLU A 49 15.42 8.96 5.25
CA GLU A 49 16.33 10.06 4.86
C GLU A 49 17.43 9.55 3.92
N LEU A 50 18.07 8.42 4.25
CA LEU A 50 19.07 7.79 3.38
C LEU A 50 18.47 7.25 2.08
N ALA A 51 17.19 6.88 2.07
CA ALA A 51 16.49 6.40 0.89
C ALA A 51 16.42 7.46 -0.24
N LYS A 52 16.56 8.75 0.09
CA LYS A 52 16.62 9.84 -0.88
C LYS A 52 17.80 9.67 -1.85
N GLU A 53 18.90 9.13 -1.38
CA GLU A 53 20.15 8.94 -2.13
C GLU A 53 20.27 7.53 -2.73
N SER A 54 19.33 6.64 -2.45
CA SER A 54 19.38 5.23 -2.87
C SER A 54 19.10 5.04 -4.37
N PRO A 55 19.51 3.91 -4.99
CA PRO A 55 19.31 3.62 -6.43
C PRO A 55 17.84 3.63 -6.86
N MET A 56 17.58 3.87 -8.14
CA MET A 56 16.22 4.01 -8.68
C MET A 56 15.43 2.71 -8.79
N LEU A 57 16.06 1.56 -8.82
CA LEU A 57 15.39 0.28 -8.99
C LEU A 57 15.00 -0.32 -7.65
N PRO A 58 13.89 -1.08 -7.57
CA PRO A 58 13.61 -1.90 -6.41
C PRO A 58 14.80 -2.79 -6.10
N VAL A 59 15.25 -2.76 -4.85
CA VAL A 59 16.36 -3.60 -4.41
C VAL A 59 15.81 -4.93 -3.95
N VAL A 60 16.30 -6.00 -4.57
CA VAL A 60 16.03 -7.36 -4.13
C VAL A 60 16.89 -7.64 -2.91
N MET A 61 16.30 -8.13 -1.85
CA MET A 61 16.98 -8.46 -0.62
C MET A 61 16.86 -9.95 -0.31
N ASP A 62 17.92 -10.52 0.22
CA ASP A 62 17.91 -11.89 0.70
C ASP A 62 17.30 -11.96 2.10
N MET A 63 16.43 -12.95 2.33
CA MET A 63 15.88 -13.19 3.66
C MET A 63 16.94 -13.76 4.59
N CYS A 64 17.20 -13.08 5.69
CA CYS A 64 17.96 -13.66 6.80
C CYS A 64 17.20 -14.86 7.41
N PHE A 65 17.92 -15.72 8.14
CA PHE A 65 17.31 -16.92 8.71
C PHE A 65 16.07 -16.64 9.59
N PRO A 66 16.07 -15.66 10.52
CA PRO A 66 14.88 -15.32 11.29
C PRO A 66 13.69 -14.87 10.43
N LEU A 67 13.92 -14.12 9.35
CA LEU A 67 12.86 -13.71 8.43
C LEU A 67 12.27 -14.92 7.67
N ARG A 68 13.10 -15.89 7.28
CA ARG A 68 12.62 -17.16 6.68
C ARG A 68 11.73 -17.93 7.63
N LEU A 69 12.10 -18.03 8.92
CA LEU A 69 11.26 -18.67 9.94
C LEU A 69 9.93 -17.96 10.11
N PHE A 70 9.94 -16.63 10.13
CA PHE A 70 8.75 -15.80 10.20
C PHE A 70 7.80 -16.09 9.01
N ILE A 71 8.33 -16.09 7.78
CA ILE A 71 7.56 -16.36 6.55
C ILE A 71 6.99 -17.79 6.55
N ASN A 72 7.78 -18.78 6.97
CA ASN A 72 7.30 -20.16 7.09
C ASN A 72 6.18 -20.31 8.15
N GLY A 73 6.31 -19.58 9.27
CA GLY A 73 5.24 -19.49 10.27
C GLY A 73 3.96 -18.87 9.68
N LEU A 74 4.06 -17.79 8.91
CA LEU A 74 2.90 -17.19 8.23
C LEU A 74 2.24 -18.17 7.26
N LYS A 75 2.99 -18.91 6.44
CA LYS A 75 2.46 -19.95 5.55
C LYS A 75 1.63 -20.99 6.33
N MET A 76 2.15 -21.42 7.47
CA MET A 76 1.47 -22.39 8.33
C MET A 76 0.13 -21.86 8.85
N TYR A 77 0.08 -20.58 9.25
CA TYR A 77 -1.16 -19.94 9.72
C TYR A 77 -2.16 -19.72 8.59
N LEU A 78 -1.70 -19.31 7.40
CA LEU A 78 -2.53 -19.15 6.20
C LEU A 78 -3.21 -20.47 5.83
N ASN A 79 -2.46 -21.57 5.84
CA ASN A 79 -2.98 -22.90 5.47
C ASN A 79 -3.99 -23.49 6.48
N ASN A 80 -4.10 -22.91 7.68
CA ASN A 80 -5.01 -23.34 8.74
C ASN A 80 -6.11 -22.33 9.06
N ASP A 81 -6.31 -21.31 8.23
CA ASP A 81 -7.30 -20.23 8.39
C ASP A 81 -7.24 -19.53 9.77
N LEU A 82 -6.05 -19.48 10.38
CA LEU A 82 -5.83 -18.92 11.72
C LEU A 82 -5.53 -17.42 11.73
N LEU A 83 -5.95 -16.67 10.72
CA LEU A 83 -5.66 -15.24 10.59
C LEU A 83 -6.82 -14.39 11.08
N CYS A 84 -6.59 -13.65 12.15
CA CYS A 84 -7.46 -12.55 12.56
C CYS A 84 -6.71 -11.21 12.50
N ALA A 85 -7.43 -10.10 12.51
CA ALA A 85 -6.84 -8.76 12.39
C ALA A 85 -5.82 -8.45 13.48
N GLU A 86 -6.08 -8.86 14.73
CA GLU A 86 -5.17 -8.64 15.86
C GLU A 86 -3.88 -9.45 15.73
N PHE A 87 -4.00 -10.69 15.26
CA PHE A 87 -2.85 -11.54 14.98
C PHE A 87 -1.97 -10.92 13.88
N LEU A 88 -2.59 -10.42 12.79
CA LEU A 88 -1.86 -9.78 11.70
C LEU A 88 -1.13 -8.52 12.15
N LYS A 89 -1.71 -7.71 13.04
CA LYS A 89 -1.04 -6.55 13.66
C LYS A 89 0.18 -6.96 14.47
N ALA A 90 0.06 -8.04 15.29
CA ALA A 90 1.20 -8.57 16.03
C ALA A 90 2.31 -9.06 15.10
N LYS A 91 1.96 -9.76 14.01
CA LYS A 91 2.90 -10.21 12.98
C LYS A 91 3.54 -9.06 12.20
N GLN A 92 2.83 -7.98 11.95
CA GLN A 92 3.39 -6.76 11.38
C GLN A 92 4.46 -6.15 12.31
N THR A 93 4.19 -6.10 13.60
CA THR A 93 5.17 -5.66 14.61
C THR A 93 6.43 -6.50 14.60
N GLU A 94 6.28 -7.83 14.61
CA GLU A 94 7.39 -8.78 14.52
C GLU A 94 8.22 -8.58 13.25
N LEU A 95 7.57 -8.42 12.08
CA LEU A 95 8.25 -8.14 10.82
C LEU A 95 9.14 -6.89 10.90
N TYR A 96 8.63 -5.81 11.48
CA TYR A 96 9.42 -4.58 11.66
C TYR A 96 10.63 -4.77 12.56
N PHE A 97 10.49 -5.53 13.64
CA PHE A 97 11.63 -5.87 14.50
C PHE A 97 12.68 -6.68 13.73
N LEU A 98 12.26 -7.69 12.98
CA LEU A 98 13.18 -8.50 12.19
C LEU A 98 13.94 -7.64 11.16
N LEU A 99 13.25 -6.80 10.41
CA LEU A 99 13.87 -5.89 9.45
C LEU A 99 14.87 -4.95 10.13
N ASN A 100 14.52 -4.35 11.27
CA ASN A 100 15.40 -3.41 11.95
C ASN A 100 16.56 -4.06 12.71
N CYS A 101 16.43 -5.31 13.14
CA CYS A 101 17.48 -5.99 13.90
C CYS A 101 18.52 -6.69 13.03
N TYR A 102 18.10 -7.23 11.89
CA TYR A 102 18.96 -8.11 11.08
C TYR A 102 19.49 -7.48 9.80
N TYR A 103 19.01 -6.30 9.41
CA TYR A 103 19.50 -5.58 8.23
C TYR A 103 20.18 -4.28 8.63
N THR A 104 21.20 -3.90 7.89
CA THR A 104 21.91 -2.64 8.09
C THR A 104 21.01 -1.44 7.75
N LEU A 105 21.36 -0.26 8.25
CA LEU A 105 20.62 0.96 7.94
C LEU A 105 20.58 1.26 6.44
N LYS A 106 21.67 0.93 5.70
CA LYS A 106 21.74 1.10 4.25
C LYS A 106 20.81 0.14 3.50
N GLU A 107 20.74 -1.12 3.93
CA GLU A 107 19.80 -2.10 3.36
C GLU A 107 18.35 -1.67 3.60
N ILE A 108 18.03 -1.23 4.82
CA ILE A 108 16.71 -0.70 5.17
C ILE A 108 16.39 0.54 4.32
N ALA A 109 17.34 1.46 4.12
CA ALA A 109 17.15 2.62 3.27
C ALA A 109 16.84 2.21 1.81
N ASN A 110 17.60 1.27 1.27
CA ASN A 110 17.37 0.73 -0.08
C ASN A 110 16.02 0.04 -0.20
N PHE A 111 15.62 -0.73 0.83
CA PHE A 111 14.34 -1.41 0.88
C PHE A 111 13.14 -0.44 0.86
N TYR A 112 13.23 0.67 1.61
CA TYR A 112 12.17 1.68 1.66
C TYR A 112 12.25 2.73 0.55
N ALA A 113 13.33 2.79 -0.23
CA ALA A 113 13.51 3.76 -1.31
C ALA A 113 12.33 3.80 -2.31
N PRO A 114 11.73 2.66 -2.74
CA PRO A 114 10.56 2.68 -3.61
C PRO A 114 9.37 3.42 -2.99
N ILE A 115 9.13 3.24 -1.68
CA ILE A 115 8.05 3.96 -0.96
C ILE A 115 8.31 5.46 -0.95
N TYR A 116 9.52 5.87 -0.57
CA TYR A 116 9.89 7.29 -0.51
C TYR A 116 9.67 7.98 -1.86
N ARG A 117 10.15 7.38 -2.94
CA ARG A 117 10.00 7.94 -4.28
C ARG A 117 8.57 7.94 -4.77
N TYR A 118 7.87 6.85 -4.53
CA TYR A 118 6.45 6.76 -4.88
C TYR A 118 5.64 7.82 -4.14
N SER A 119 6.00 8.13 -2.88
CA SER A 119 5.33 9.18 -2.09
C SER A 119 5.46 10.58 -2.70
N GLN A 120 6.46 10.82 -3.56
CA GLN A 120 6.63 12.09 -4.27
C GLN A 120 5.84 12.15 -5.58
N THR A 121 5.11 11.10 -5.95
CA THR A 121 4.38 11.05 -7.22
C THR A 121 2.97 11.59 -7.10
N PHE A 122 2.45 12.16 -8.21
CA PHE A 122 1.04 12.53 -8.32
C PHE A 122 0.11 11.33 -8.06
N ARG A 123 0.49 10.13 -8.49
CA ARG A 123 -0.26 8.89 -8.23
C ARG A 123 -0.42 8.62 -6.73
N TYR A 124 0.65 8.74 -5.96
CA TYR A 124 0.60 8.57 -4.50
C TYR A 124 -0.31 9.62 -3.86
N PHE A 125 -0.15 10.89 -4.23
CA PHE A 125 -1.03 11.96 -3.76
C PHE A 125 -2.51 11.63 -3.99
N VAL A 126 -2.86 11.18 -5.19
CA VAL A 126 -4.24 10.79 -5.52
C VAL A 126 -4.71 9.63 -4.65
N MET A 127 -3.91 8.55 -4.54
CA MET A 127 -4.27 7.35 -3.76
C MET A 127 -4.50 7.65 -2.28
N GLN A 128 -3.73 8.58 -1.69
CA GLN A 128 -3.85 8.94 -0.28
C GLN A 128 -4.99 9.91 0.04
N ASN A 129 -5.50 10.62 -0.97
CA ASN A 129 -6.39 11.75 -0.70
C ASN A 129 -7.74 11.67 -1.42
N TYR A 130 -8.00 10.68 -2.28
CA TYR A 130 -9.21 10.65 -3.10
C TYR A 130 -10.51 10.60 -2.28
N LEU A 131 -10.50 10.00 -1.07
CA LEU A 131 -11.67 9.98 -0.16
C LEU A 131 -11.89 11.32 0.56
N LYS A 132 -10.86 12.16 0.68
CA LYS A 132 -10.96 13.47 1.33
C LYS A 132 -11.57 14.53 0.41
N ALA A 133 -11.52 14.30 -0.89
CA ALA A 133 -12.02 15.21 -1.90
C ALA A 133 -13.51 14.96 -2.17
N LYS A 134 -14.32 16.01 -2.11
CA LYS A 134 -15.75 15.94 -2.44
C LYS A 134 -15.97 15.88 -3.96
N ASP A 135 -15.15 16.60 -4.71
CA ASP A 135 -15.20 16.74 -6.15
C ASP A 135 -13.80 16.97 -6.74
N VAL A 136 -13.71 17.08 -8.06
CA VAL A 136 -12.43 17.25 -8.78
C VAL A 136 -11.78 18.60 -8.47
N GLU A 137 -12.55 19.63 -8.15
CA GLU A 137 -12.02 20.96 -7.84
C GLU A 137 -11.37 20.99 -6.46
N SER A 138 -12.07 20.49 -5.45
CA SER A 138 -11.51 20.36 -4.10
C SER A 138 -10.31 19.42 -4.07
N PHE A 139 -10.30 18.40 -4.92
CA PHE A 139 -9.15 17.51 -5.06
C PHE A 139 -7.93 18.23 -5.65
N ALA A 140 -8.13 19.01 -6.68
CA ALA A 140 -7.05 19.83 -7.27
C ALA A 140 -6.49 20.82 -6.24
N GLN A 141 -7.34 21.51 -5.51
CA GLN A 141 -6.96 22.45 -4.45
C GLN A 141 -6.16 21.77 -3.34
N LEU A 142 -6.57 20.58 -2.91
CA LEU A 142 -5.86 19.80 -1.89
C LEU A 142 -4.41 19.49 -2.28
N GLY A 143 -4.14 19.32 -3.57
CA GLY A 143 -2.80 19.10 -4.12
C GLY A 143 -2.05 20.36 -4.55
N GLY A 144 -2.63 21.55 -4.38
CA GLY A 144 -2.05 22.82 -4.85
C GLY A 144 -2.07 22.98 -6.38
N TYR A 145 -2.93 22.25 -7.08
CA TYR A 145 -3.05 22.32 -8.54
C TYR A 145 -4.22 23.19 -8.97
N SER A 146 -4.07 23.86 -10.13
CA SER A 146 -5.24 24.38 -10.83
C SER A 146 -6.09 23.20 -11.38
N THR A 147 -7.40 23.35 -11.44
CA THR A 147 -8.31 22.30 -11.94
C THR A 147 -7.95 21.79 -13.35
N PRO A 148 -7.59 22.64 -14.32
CA PRO A 148 -7.14 22.19 -15.64
C PRO A 148 -5.86 21.35 -15.57
N THR A 149 -4.85 21.79 -14.79
CA THR A 149 -3.59 21.06 -14.61
C THR A 149 -3.84 19.70 -13.95
N PHE A 150 -4.66 19.66 -12.91
CA PHE A 150 -5.02 18.43 -12.22
C PHE A 150 -5.70 17.43 -13.17
N ARG A 151 -6.69 17.86 -13.95
CA ARG A 151 -7.40 17.00 -14.93
C ARG A 151 -6.45 16.41 -15.96
N ARG A 152 -5.51 17.21 -16.47
CA ARG A 152 -4.49 16.76 -17.43
C ARG A 152 -3.57 15.71 -16.80
N LEU A 153 -2.95 16.02 -15.65
CA LEU A 153 -2.07 15.09 -14.93
C LEU A 153 -2.79 13.81 -14.54
N PHE A 154 -4.08 13.93 -14.15
CA PHE A 154 -4.88 12.79 -13.78
C PHE A 154 -5.09 11.83 -14.95
N LYS A 155 -5.48 12.36 -16.11
CA LYS A 155 -5.68 11.58 -17.34
C LYS A 155 -4.37 10.94 -17.82
N GLU A 156 -3.25 11.67 -17.76
CA GLU A 156 -1.92 11.14 -18.09
C GLU A 156 -1.50 10.01 -17.14
N THR A 157 -1.81 10.11 -15.85
CA THR A 157 -1.39 9.15 -14.81
C THR A 157 -2.27 7.91 -14.75
N PHE A 158 -3.60 8.05 -14.90
CA PHE A 158 -4.60 7.00 -14.69
C PHE A 158 -5.29 6.55 -15.99
N GLY A 159 -5.12 7.26 -17.11
CA GLY A 159 -5.71 6.91 -18.39
C GLY A 159 -7.18 7.31 -18.56
N GLU A 160 -7.83 7.82 -17.51
CA GLU A 160 -9.24 8.21 -17.50
C GLU A 160 -9.50 9.50 -16.72
N PRO A 161 -10.67 10.15 -16.89
CA PRO A 161 -11.02 11.35 -16.14
C PRO A 161 -11.12 11.10 -14.63
N ALA A 162 -10.70 12.10 -13.83
CA ALA A 162 -10.64 12.00 -12.36
C ALA A 162 -11.98 11.58 -11.74
N TYR A 163 -13.10 12.18 -12.15
CA TYR A 163 -14.42 11.86 -11.60
C TYR A 163 -14.79 10.38 -11.82
N GLN A 164 -14.57 9.86 -13.03
CA GLN A 164 -14.88 8.46 -13.36
C GLN A 164 -14.04 7.50 -12.52
N TRP A 165 -12.74 7.77 -12.43
CA TRP A 165 -11.83 6.98 -11.63
C TRP A 165 -12.19 7.00 -10.15
N MET A 166 -12.49 8.18 -9.58
CA MET A 166 -12.88 8.32 -8.17
C MET A 166 -14.15 7.52 -7.86
N THR A 167 -15.14 7.56 -8.75
CA THR A 167 -16.39 6.80 -8.60
C THR A 167 -16.12 5.31 -8.63
N LYS A 168 -15.38 4.80 -9.63
CA LYS A 168 -15.02 3.38 -9.74
C LYS A 168 -14.21 2.91 -8.54
N LYS A 169 -13.21 3.70 -8.15
CA LYS A 169 -12.37 3.35 -7.00
C LYS A 169 -13.17 3.27 -5.71
N LYS A 170 -14.06 4.25 -5.46
CA LYS A 170 -14.96 4.23 -4.30
C LYS A 170 -15.88 3.00 -4.32
N CYS A 171 -16.46 2.63 -5.46
CA CYS A 171 -17.27 1.42 -5.59
C CYS A 171 -16.46 0.15 -5.23
N LEU A 172 -15.27 0.01 -5.78
CA LEU A 172 -14.40 -1.15 -5.50
C LEU A 172 -14.01 -1.24 -4.03
N ASP A 173 -13.68 -0.11 -3.40
CA ASP A 173 -13.31 -0.09 -1.99
C ASP A 173 -14.49 -0.40 -1.07
N ILE A 174 -15.67 0.12 -1.39
CA ILE A 174 -16.91 -0.23 -0.68
C ILE A 174 -17.20 -1.73 -0.81
N GLN A 175 -17.11 -2.28 -2.02
CA GLN A 175 -17.33 -3.71 -2.26
C GLN A 175 -16.33 -4.57 -1.46
N ASN A 176 -15.07 -4.16 -1.44
CA ASN A 176 -14.05 -4.84 -0.65
C ASN A 176 -14.38 -4.80 0.84
N ASP A 177 -14.71 -3.63 1.40
CA ASP A 177 -15.08 -3.50 2.82
C ASP A 177 -16.31 -4.33 3.19
N LEU A 178 -17.32 -4.37 2.33
CA LEU A 178 -18.54 -5.19 2.55
C LEU A 178 -18.25 -6.69 2.58
N THR A 179 -17.19 -7.14 1.91
CA THR A 179 -16.84 -8.57 1.79
C THR A 179 -15.75 -9.02 2.74
N THR A 180 -14.89 -8.11 3.19
CA THR A 180 -13.67 -8.46 3.95
C THR A 180 -13.66 -7.96 5.39
N THR A 181 -14.61 -7.07 5.76
CA THR A 181 -14.64 -6.51 7.11
C THR A 181 -15.93 -6.88 7.83
N ASN A 182 -15.90 -6.82 9.17
CA ASN A 182 -17.10 -6.95 10.02
C ASN A 182 -17.80 -5.61 10.29
N ALA A 183 -17.44 -4.55 9.54
CA ALA A 183 -18.05 -3.24 9.69
C ALA A 183 -19.54 -3.26 9.28
N SER A 184 -20.38 -2.59 10.02
CA SER A 184 -21.78 -2.43 9.66
C SER A 184 -21.94 -1.57 8.40
N ILE A 185 -23.05 -1.75 7.69
CA ILE A 185 -23.39 -0.94 6.51
C ILE A 185 -23.37 0.56 6.85
N SER A 186 -23.80 0.95 8.05
CA SER A 186 -23.77 2.34 8.51
C SER A 186 -22.34 2.86 8.66
N GLU A 187 -21.44 2.09 9.25
CA GLU A 187 -20.02 2.47 9.38
C GLU A 187 -19.36 2.63 8.02
N ILE A 188 -19.61 1.71 7.09
CA ILE A 188 -19.10 1.80 5.71
C ILE A 188 -19.69 3.04 5.02
N CYS A 189 -20.99 3.29 5.13
CA CYS A 189 -21.65 4.48 4.58
C CYS A 189 -20.93 5.77 5.00
N TYR A 190 -20.71 5.95 6.30
CA TYR A 190 -20.05 7.15 6.83
C TYR A 190 -18.56 7.21 6.51
N LYS A 191 -17.86 6.07 6.52
CA LYS A 191 -16.44 5.99 6.11
C LYS A 191 -16.21 6.56 4.70
N TYR A 192 -17.15 6.30 3.78
CA TYR A 192 -17.05 6.79 2.39
C TYR A 192 -17.74 8.14 2.16
N GLY A 193 -18.11 8.85 3.23
CA GLY A 193 -18.58 10.23 3.18
C GLY A 193 -20.02 10.38 2.67
N PHE A 194 -20.86 9.35 2.80
CA PHE A 194 -22.29 9.46 2.50
C PHE A 194 -23.05 9.99 3.73
N GLU A 195 -23.92 10.95 3.50
CA GLU A 195 -24.72 11.60 4.55
C GLU A 195 -25.91 10.71 5.03
N SER A 196 -26.32 9.75 4.19
CA SER A 196 -27.43 8.85 4.51
C SER A 196 -27.29 7.48 3.85
N LEU A 197 -27.89 6.47 4.48
CA LEU A 197 -27.98 5.11 3.92
C LEU A 197 -28.74 5.09 2.58
N SER A 198 -29.68 6.00 2.37
CA SER A 198 -30.42 6.13 1.11
C SER A 198 -29.48 6.52 -0.03
N ASN A 199 -28.66 7.58 0.18
CA ASN A 199 -27.66 8.02 -0.81
C ASN A 199 -26.60 6.95 -1.07
N PHE A 200 -26.15 6.26 -0.03
CA PHE A 200 -25.24 5.13 -0.15
C PHE A 200 -25.84 4.00 -0.98
N SER A 201 -27.06 3.57 -0.66
CA SER A 201 -27.75 2.51 -1.40
C SER A 201 -27.99 2.87 -2.87
N HIS A 202 -28.30 4.13 -3.15
CA HIS A 202 -28.44 4.60 -4.53
C HIS A 202 -27.13 4.56 -5.30
N PHE A 203 -26.02 4.90 -4.64
CA PHE A 203 -24.68 4.85 -5.25
C PHE A 203 -24.20 3.42 -5.54
N CYS A 204 -24.59 2.45 -4.72
CA CYS A 204 -24.19 1.03 -4.85
C CYS A 204 -25.06 0.23 -5.85
N ARG A 205 -26.10 0.81 -6.42
CA ARG A 205 -26.93 0.20 -7.49
C ARG A 205 -26.32 0.38 -8.86
#